data_abdadcde6e5d3bfebcdc1176d9490641
#
_entry.id   abdadcde6e5d3bfebcdc1176d9490641
#
_cell.length_a   1.000
_cell.length_b   1.000
_cell.length_c   1.000
_cell.angle_alpha   90.00
_cell.angle_beta   90.00
_cell.angle_gamma   90.00
#
_symmetry.space_group_name_H-M   'P 1'
#
loop_
_entity.id
_entity.type
_entity.pdbx_description
1 polymer ?
#
loop_
_entity_poly.entity_id
_entity_poly.type
_entity_poly.pdbx_seq_one_letter_code
_entity_poly.pdbx_strand_id
1 'polypeptide(L)'
;ITGQHLLQKYFDDKDIENKVVVATDAGSSKKAYKYSTYFKCPMTLIDKRRAGNDDKAVAANIIGDVKGKTALIFDDEVSTAGTMVEAAKILKDHGAKEIYAACTHGILCGPAIERIQNSPIKELVTTNTVPLTKEKQIDKIEFMFGRIKDFITGEFVPKLGYNNYEIIRDAFSKKEAWL
;
A
#
# COMPACT_ATOMS: atom_id res chain seq x y z
N ILE A 1 13.81 -6.07 -6.58
CA ILE A 1 13.10 -5.09 -7.41
C ILE A 1 12.18 -4.31 -6.48
N THR A 2 12.18 -2.99 -6.57
CA THR A 2 11.28 -2.14 -5.79
C THR A 2 10.25 -1.48 -6.72
N GLY A 3 8.97 -1.51 -6.32
CA GLY A 3 7.88 -0.80 -7.01
C GLY A 3 7.76 0.67 -6.64
N GLN A 4 8.72 1.23 -5.89
CA GLN A 4 8.62 2.57 -5.32
C GLN A 4 8.20 3.63 -6.34
N HIS A 5 8.87 3.70 -7.50
CA HIS A 5 8.57 4.71 -8.52
C HIS A 5 7.17 4.56 -9.13
N LEU A 6 6.70 3.33 -9.33
CA LEU A 6 5.35 3.07 -9.82
C LEU A 6 4.30 3.54 -8.79
N LEU A 7 4.50 3.18 -7.52
CA LEU A 7 3.60 3.57 -6.45
C LEU A 7 3.59 5.09 -6.24
N GLN A 8 4.75 5.75 -6.32
CA GLN A 8 4.86 7.20 -6.25
C GLN A 8 4.03 7.87 -7.34
N LYS A 9 4.24 7.45 -8.60
CA LYS A 9 3.50 7.99 -9.73
C LYS A 9 1.99 7.74 -9.61
N TYR A 10 1.58 6.57 -9.15
CA TYR A 10 0.18 6.26 -8.93
C TYR A 10 -0.50 7.29 -8.01
N PHE A 11 0.14 7.63 -6.90
CA PHE A 11 -0.41 8.59 -5.94
C PHE A 11 -0.24 10.05 -6.37
N ASP A 12 0.69 10.38 -7.27
CA ASP A 12 0.74 11.68 -7.92
C ASP A 12 -0.45 11.87 -8.86
N ASP A 13 -0.74 10.86 -9.68
CA ASP A 13 -1.86 10.90 -10.63
C ASP A 13 -3.24 10.93 -9.93
N LYS A 14 -3.32 10.49 -8.67
CA LYS A 14 -4.56 10.58 -7.86
C LYS A 14 -4.86 11.96 -7.31
N ASP A 15 -3.92 12.89 -7.34
CA ASP A 15 -4.08 14.27 -6.83
C ASP A 15 -4.70 14.33 -5.41
N ILE A 16 -4.13 13.55 -4.49
CA ILE A 16 -4.59 13.50 -3.10
C ILE A 16 -4.15 14.76 -2.37
N GLU A 17 -5.11 15.55 -1.92
CA GLU A 17 -4.85 16.70 -1.06
C GLU A 17 -4.62 16.29 0.40
N ASN A 18 -3.92 17.16 1.16
CA ASN A 18 -3.68 17.03 2.59
C ASN A 18 -3.21 15.63 3.00
N LYS A 19 -2.23 15.09 2.25
CA LYS A 19 -1.68 13.77 2.50
C LYS A 19 -0.64 13.75 3.61
N VAL A 20 -0.54 12.63 4.31
CA VAL A 20 0.52 12.32 5.29
C VAL A 20 1.01 10.89 5.05
N VAL A 21 2.31 10.69 5.01
CA VAL A 21 2.89 9.34 4.91
C VAL A 21 3.07 8.76 6.30
N VAL A 22 2.70 7.50 6.47
CA VAL A 22 2.70 6.84 7.77
C VAL A 22 3.73 5.72 7.82
N ALA A 23 4.61 5.77 8.82
CA ALA A 23 5.41 4.64 9.24
C ALA A 23 4.60 3.79 10.23
N THR A 24 4.38 2.52 9.91
CA THR A 24 3.58 1.59 10.73
C THR A 24 4.30 1.13 11.99
N ASP A 25 5.62 1.33 12.02
CA ASP A 25 6.52 1.04 13.14
C ASP A 25 7.86 1.77 12.93
N ALA A 26 8.76 1.68 13.90
CA ALA A 26 10.09 2.29 13.82
C ALA A 26 10.93 1.72 12.64
N GLY A 27 10.79 0.44 12.33
CA GLY A 27 11.50 -0.23 11.23
C GLY A 27 11.14 0.31 9.85
N SER A 28 9.88 0.74 9.67
CA SER A 28 9.38 1.29 8.40
C SER A 28 9.68 2.78 8.22
N SER A 29 10.23 3.47 9.24
CA SER A 29 10.47 4.93 9.24
C SER A 29 11.34 5.40 8.08
N LYS A 30 12.40 4.67 7.74
CA LYS A 30 13.30 5.03 6.61
C LYS A 30 12.56 4.98 5.27
N LYS A 31 11.69 4.02 5.09
CA LYS A 31 10.84 3.87 3.89
C LYS A 31 9.82 5.02 3.83
N ALA A 32 9.09 5.24 4.91
CA ALA A 32 8.12 6.33 5.02
C ALA A 32 8.75 7.70 4.76
N TYR A 33 9.96 7.96 5.29
CA TYR A 33 10.70 9.19 5.03
C TYR A 33 10.98 9.42 3.54
N LYS A 34 11.37 8.37 2.78
CA LYS A 34 11.59 8.50 1.34
C LYS A 34 10.32 8.91 0.59
N TYR A 35 9.17 8.32 0.94
CA TYR A 35 7.90 8.68 0.33
C TYR A 35 7.44 10.08 0.74
N SER A 36 7.56 10.46 2.02
CA SER A 36 7.20 11.80 2.49
C SER A 36 8.04 12.89 1.84
N THR A 37 9.33 12.64 1.64
CA THR A 37 10.23 13.55 0.91
C THR A 37 9.81 13.69 -0.55
N TYR A 38 9.49 12.59 -1.22
CA TYR A 38 9.02 12.60 -2.60
C TYR A 38 7.72 13.39 -2.76
N PHE A 39 6.72 13.10 -1.93
CA PHE A 39 5.42 13.78 -1.98
C PHE A 39 5.42 15.18 -1.35
N LYS A 40 6.55 15.62 -0.77
CA LYS A 40 6.68 16.90 -0.06
C LYS A 40 5.59 17.09 0.99
N CYS A 41 5.30 16.03 1.76
CA CYS A 41 4.24 16.02 2.76
C CYS A 41 4.76 15.54 4.13
N PRO A 42 4.05 15.81 5.23
CA PRO A 42 4.42 15.32 6.56
C PRO A 42 4.56 13.81 6.63
N MET A 43 5.37 13.36 7.58
CA MET A 43 5.46 11.95 7.99
C MET A 43 4.94 11.81 9.42
N THR A 44 4.32 10.68 9.68
CA THR A 44 3.81 10.28 10.99
C THR A 44 4.29 8.86 11.31
N LEU A 45 4.53 8.58 12.59
CA LEU A 45 4.95 7.27 13.09
C LEU A 45 3.92 6.70 14.05
N ILE A 46 3.54 5.45 13.87
CA ILE A 46 2.77 4.69 14.86
C ILE A 46 3.76 4.07 15.86
N ASP A 47 3.76 4.58 17.10
CA ASP A 47 4.55 4.04 18.20
C ASP A 47 3.71 3.01 18.96
N LYS A 48 4.01 1.73 18.73
CA LYS A 48 3.37 0.61 19.41
C LYS A 48 4.17 0.25 20.67
N ARG A 49 3.74 0.72 21.82
CA ARG A 49 4.34 0.31 23.11
C ARG A 49 3.58 -0.90 23.66
N ARG A 50 4.28 -2.00 23.86
CA ARG A 50 3.77 -3.11 24.67
C ARG A 50 3.76 -2.67 26.12
N ALA A 51 2.59 -2.48 26.71
CA ALA A 51 2.45 -2.22 28.14
C ALA A 51 2.58 -3.56 28.90
N GLY A 52 3.79 -3.87 29.36
CA GLY A 52 4.04 -4.98 30.28
C GLY A 52 3.84 -6.40 29.72
N ASN A 53 3.98 -7.40 30.61
CA ASN A 53 3.82 -8.83 30.32
C ASN A 53 2.36 -9.32 30.25
N ASP A 54 1.38 -8.44 30.35
CA ASP A 54 -0.04 -8.79 30.27
C ASP A 54 -0.55 -8.61 28.85
N ASP A 55 -1.31 -9.57 28.35
CA ASP A 55 -1.97 -9.62 27.04
C ASP A 55 -3.03 -8.53 26.82
N LYS A 56 -2.95 -7.41 27.51
CA LYS A 56 -3.91 -6.31 27.43
C LYS A 56 -3.44 -5.20 26.50
N ALA A 57 -4.33 -4.85 25.58
CA ALA A 57 -4.38 -3.72 24.66
C ALA A 57 -3.07 -2.95 24.47
N VAL A 58 -2.43 -3.12 23.32
CA VAL A 58 -1.30 -2.30 22.89
C VAL A 58 -1.79 -0.86 22.77
N ALA A 59 -1.38 0.00 23.71
CA ALA A 59 -1.59 1.44 23.51
C ALA A 59 -0.71 1.91 22.36
N ALA A 60 -1.33 2.18 21.23
CA ALA A 60 -0.63 2.75 20.09
C ALA A 60 -0.76 4.27 20.11
N ASN A 61 0.37 4.96 20.19
CA ASN A 61 0.44 6.40 20.07
C ASN A 61 0.85 6.79 18.65
N ILE A 62 0.37 7.94 18.18
CA ILE A 62 0.83 8.52 16.92
C ILE A 62 1.78 9.68 17.22
N ILE A 63 3.00 9.59 16.68
CA ILE A 63 3.96 10.69 16.71
C ILE A 63 3.77 11.48 15.42
N GLY A 64 3.19 12.67 15.53
CA GLY A 64 2.76 13.50 14.42
C GLY A 64 1.25 13.72 14.43
N ASP A 65 0.69 14.18 13.31
CA ASP A 65 -0.73 14.50 13.20
C ASP A 65 -1.35 13.88 11.94
N VAL A 66 -2.47 13.18 12.11
CA VAL A 66 -3.23 12.53 11.03
C VAL A 66 -4.67 13.02 10.95
N LYS A 67 -5.10 13.85 11.90
CA LYS A 67 -6.50 14.28 12.00
C LYS A 67 -6.92 15.08 10.75
N GLY A 68 -7.98 14.62 10.10
CA GLY A 68 -8.51 15.23 8.89
C GLY A 68 -7.63 15.06 7.64
N LYS A 69 -6.51 14.30 7.73
CA LYS A 69 -5.59 14.07 6.62
C LYS A 69 -5.87 12.74 5.93
N THR A 70 -5.41 12.63 4.69
CA THR A 70 -5.37 11.36 3.97
C THR A 70 -4.04 10.66 4.27
N ALA A 71 -4.13 9.51 4.95
CA ALA A 71 -2.98 8.72 5.36
C ALA A 71 -2.55 7.75 4.24
N LEU A 72 -1.25 7.74 3.93
CA LEU A 72 -0.63 6.85 2.94
C LEU A 72 0.33 5.90 3.65
N ILE A 73 0.07 4.60 3.56
CA ILE A 73 0.91 3.52 4.12
C ILE A 73 1.63 2.84 2.95
N PHE A 74 2.96 2.72 3.05
CA PHE A 74 3.76 2.01 2.05
C PHE A 74 4.53 0.86 2.67
N ASP A 75 4.48 -0.30 2.01
CA ASP A 75 5.28 -1.46 2.40
C ASP A 75 5.96 -2.11 1.19
N ASP A 76 6.91 -2.99 1.44
CA ASP A 76 7.53 -3.79 0.37
C ASP A 76 6.63 -4.97 0.04
N GLU A 77 6.02 -5.57 1.06
CA GLU A 77 5.24 -6.79 0.95
C GLU A 77 4.01 -6.75 1.86
N VAL A 78 2.89 -7.26 1.35
CA VAL A 78 1.70 -7.56 2.14
C VAL A 78 1.40 -9.05 2.07
N SER A 79 1.67 -9.77 3.16
CA SER A 79 1.38 -11.19 3.29
C SER A 79 -0.03 -11.43 3.85
N THR A 80 -0.21 -11.45 5.17
CA THR A 80 -1.54 -11.67 5.80
C THR A 80 -2.32 -10.39 6.08
N ALA A 81 -1.79 -9.23 5.71
CA ALA A 81 -2.33 -7.88 5.91
C ALA A 81 -2.56 -7.47 7.39
N GLY A 82 -2.11 -8.26 8.37
CA GLY A 82 -2.38 -7.98 9.79
C GLY A 82 -1.84 -6.62 10.24
N THR A 83 -0.55 -6.38 10.06
CA THR A 83 0.12 -5.13 10.47
C THR A 83 -0.47 -3.91 9.77
N MET A 84 -0.76 -4.02 8.48
CA MET A 84 -1.30 -2.92 7.68
C MET A 84 -2.73 -2.55 8.10
N VAL A 85 -3.57 -3.56 8.33
CA VAL A 85 -4.96 -3.35 8.78
C VAL A 85 -5.02 -2.81 10.22
N GLU A 86 -4.14 -3.29 11.10
CA GLU A 86 -4.01 -2.75 12.45
C GLU A 86 -3.59 -1.26 12.42
N ALA A 87 -2.58 -0.92 11.62
CA ALA A 87 -2.16 0.46 11.43
C ALA A 87 -3.32 1.33 10.91
N ALA A 88 -4.08 0.83 9.95
CA ALA A 88 -5.23 1.54 9.41
C ALA A 88 -6.32 1.80 10.47
N LYS A 89 -6.60 0.84 11.36
CA LYS A 89 -7.54 1.04 12.47
C LYS A 89 -7.06 2.14 13.42
N ILE A 90 -5.79 2.10 13.83
CA ILE A 90 -5.19 3.13 14.68
C ILE A 90 -5.31 4.51 14.04
N LEU A 91 -5.00 4.64 12.74
CA LEU A 91 -5.13 5.90 12.02
C LEU A 91 -6.57 6.41 11.97
N LYS A 92 -7.53 5.51 11.77
CA LYS A 92 -8.96 5.87 11.76
C LYS A 92 -9.42 6.36 13.11
N ASP A 93 -9.02 5.69 14.19
CA ASP A 93 -9.34 6.08 15.57
C ASP A 93 -8.74 7.43 15.95
N HIS A 94 -7.61 7.81 15.34
CA HIS A 94 -6.97 9.13 15.50
C HIS A 94 -7.48 10.18 14.49
N GLY A 95 -8.56 9.89 13.77
CA GLY A 95 -9.26 10.87 12.93
C GLY A 95 -8.72 11.06 11.52
N ALA A 96 -7.96 10.11 10.98
CA ALA A 96 -7.61 10.13 9.55
C ALA A 96 -8.89 10.14 8.69
N LYS A 97 -8.91 11.03 7.68
CA LYS A 97 -10.06 11.20 6.77
C LYS A 97 -10.21 9.97 5.87
N GLU A 98 -9.15 9.62 5.18
CA GLU A 98 -9.05 8.48 4.29
C GLU A 98 -7.72 7.76 4.51
N ILE A 99 -7.68 6.47 4.20
CA ILE A 99 -6.49 5.65 4.39
C ILE A 99 -6.27 4.86 3.10
N TYR A 100 -5.12 5.07 2.48
CA TYR A 100 -4.63 4.31 1.36
C TYR A 100 -3.41 3.52 1.76
N ALA A 101 -3.28 2.35 1.20
CA ALA A 101 -2.13 1.48 1.40
C ALA A 101 -1.52 1.08 0.06
N ALA A 102 -0.24 0.81 0.04
CA ALA A 102 0.43 0.31 -1.16
C ALA A 102 1.58 -0.62 -0.82
N CYS A 103 1.81 -1.61 -1.67
CA CYS A 103 2.97 -2.48 -1.58
C CYS A 103 3.51 -2.87 -2.95
N THR A 104 4.79 -3.23 -3.00
CA THR A 104 5.37 -3.81 -4.22
C THR A 104 4.85 -5.23 -4.42
N HIS A 105 4.88 -6.06 -3.37
CA HIS A 105 4.57 -7.48 -3.44
C HIS A 105 3.26 -7.81 -2.69
N GLY A 106 2.16 -7.93 -3.42
CA GLY A 106 0.87 -8.33 -2.86
C GLY A 106 0.72 -9.84 -2.79
N ILE A 107 1.33 -10.51 -1.81
CA ILE A 107 1.21 -11.97 -1.62
C ILE A 107 -0.22 -12.34 -1.25
N LEU A 108 -0.83 -11.58 -0.35
CA LEU A 108 -2.22 -11.65 0.04
C LEU A 108 -2.68 -13.08 0.40
N CYS A 109 -1.97 -13.72 1.33
CA CYS A 109 -2.24 -15.08 1.74
C CYS A 109 -3.12 -15.16 3.00
N GLY A 110 -3.69 -16.35 3.22
CA GLY A 110 -4.54 -16.62 4.39
C GLY A 110 -5.71 -15.63 4.50
N PRO A 111 -5.91 -14.97 5.65
CA PRO A 111 -7.05 -14.07 5.88
C PRO A 111 -6.87 -12.66 5.29
N ALA A 112 -5.88 -12.43 4.42
CA ALA A 112 -5.54 -11.09 3.95
C ALA A 112 -6.71 -10.38 3.27
N ILE A 113 -7.41 -11.06 2.37
CA ILE A 113 -8.52 -10.50 1.60
C ILE A 113 -9.67 -10.10 2.53
N GLU A 114 -10.07 -10.98 3.42
CA GLU A 114 -11.12 -10.71 4.41
C GLU A 114 -10.75 -9.53 5.32
N ARG A 115 -9.50 -9.49 5.79
CA ARG A 115 -8.99 -8.40 6.64
C ARG A 115 -9.02 -7.05 5.91
N ILE A 116 -8.58 -7.00 4.66
CA ILE A 116 -8.58 -5.78 3.85
C ILE A 116 -10.03 -5.34 3.58
N GLN A 117 -10.89 -6.26 3.18
CA GLN A 117 -12.30 -5.98 2.89
C GLN A 117 -13.00 -5.35 4.11
N ASN A 118 -12.73 -5.85 5.32
CA ASN A 118 -13.34 -5.40 6.57
C ASN A 118 -12.56 -4.28 7.28
N SER A 119 -11.53 -3.72 6.64
CA SER A 119 -10.68 -2.67 7.22
C SER A 119 -11.14 -1.26 6.84
N PRO A 120 -10.66 -0.21 7.53
CA PRO A 120 -10.86 1.17 7.12
C PRO A 120 -9.98 1.60 5.93
N ILE A 121 -9.16 0.71 5.36
CA ILE A 121 -8.41 0.97 4.13
C ILE A 121 -9.42 1.22 3.00
N LYS A 122 -9.30 2.38 2.36
CA LYS A 122 -10.11 2.73 1.20
C LYS A 122 -9.67 1.98 -0.04
N GLU A 123 -8.34 1.84 -0.20
CA GLU A 123 -7.73 1.17 -1.35
C GLU A 123 -6.35 0.65 -0.99
N LEU A 124 -6.05 -0.59 -1.36
CA LEU A 124 -4.70 -1.17 -1.38
C LEU A 124 -4.22 -1.27 -2.81
N VAL A 125 -3.09 -0.61 -3.10
CA VAL A 125 -2.43 -0.68 -4.41
C VAL A 125 -1.31 -1.70 -4.36
N THR A 126 -1.28 -2.63 -5.28
CA THR A 126 -0.17 -3.59 -5.43
C THR A 126 0.32 -3.67 -6.88
N THR A 127 1.55 -4.13 -7.08
CA THR A 127 2.10 -4.30 -8.43
C THR A 127 1.99 -5.75 -8.92
N ASN A 128 2.23 -5.96 -10.19
CA ASN A 128 2.20 -7.27 -10.84
C ASN A 128 3.43 -8.16 -10.58
N THR A 129 4.23 -7.85 -9.56
CA THR A 129 5.35 -8.70 -9.16
C THR A 129 4.91 -10.05 -8.58
N VAL A 130 3.69 -10.10 -8.05
CA VAL A 130 3.01 -11.33 -7.64
C VAL A 130 1.67 -11.39 -8.36
N PRO A 131 1.37 -12.46 -9.11
CA PRO A 131 0.08 -12.58 -9.80
C PRO A 131 -1.11 -12.53 -8.83
N LEU A 132 -2.11 -11.72 -9.15
CA LEU A 132 -3.33 -11.61 -8.37
C LEU A 132 -4.38 -12.59 -8.94
N THR A 133 -4.64 -13.68 -8.21
CA THR A 133 -5.64 -14.66 -8.60
C THR A 133 -7.06 -14.08 -8.50
N LYS A 134 -8.04 -14.68 -9.16
CA LYS A 134 -9.43 -14.18 -9.18
C LYS A 134 -10.04 -14.03 -7.78
N GLU A 135 -9.71 -14.94 -6.87
CA GLU A 135 -10.23 -14.91 -5.49
C GLU A 135 -9.68 -13.75 -4.66
N LYS A 136 -8.57 -13.12 -5.11
CA LYS A 136 -7.95 -11.97 -4.45
C LYS A 136 -8.38 -10.64 -5.07
N GLN A 137 -9.20 -10.67 -6.11
CA GLN A 137 -9.69 -9.47 -6.79
C GLN A 137 -10.94 -8.97 -6.08
N ILE A 138 -10.79 -7.96 -5.24
CA ILE A 138 -11.88 -7.24 -4.58
C ILE A 138 -11.80 -5.75 -4.90
N ASP A 139 -12.90 -5.02 -4.79
CA ASP A 139 -13.00 -3.60 -5.17
C ASP A 139 -11.98 -2.70 -4.45
N LYS A 140 -11.52 -3.11 -3.26
CA LYS A 140 -10.50 -2.38 -2.50
C LYS A 140 -9.06 -2.60 -2.96
N ILE A 141 -8.81 -3.55 -3.85
CA ILE A 141 -7.45 -3.86 -4.31
C ILE A 141 -7.28 -3.38 -5.74
N GLU A 142 -6.39 -2.41 -5.90
CA GLU A 142 -5.97 -1.91 -7.19
C GLU A 142 -4.67 -2.59 -7.62
N PHE A 143 -4.66 -3.13 -8.82
CA PHE A 143 -3.54 -3.86 -9.37
C PHE A 143 -2.84 -3.05 -10.45
N MET A 144 -1.60 -2.64 -10.17
CA MET A 144 -0.78 -1.91 -11.11
C MET A 144 0.05 -2.86 -11.97
N PHE A 145 -0.01 -2.64 -13.26
CA PHE A 145 0.79 -3.39 -14.21
C PHE A 145 2.02 -2.60 -14.62
N GLY A 146 3.20 -3.10 -14.25
CA GLY A 146 4.48 -2.53 -14.65
C GLY A 146 5.29 -3.54 -15.44
N ARG A 147 5.98 -3.10 -16.50
CA ARG A 147 7.01 -3.89 -17.18
C ARG A 147 8.30 -3.81 -16.37
N ILE A 148 9.19 -4.77 -16.54
CA ILE A 148 10.50 -4.78 -15.85
C ILE A 148 11.23 -3.45 -16.03
N LYS A 149 11.22 -2.88 -17.23
CA LYS A 149 11.83 -1.58 -17.52
C LYS A 149 11.23 -0.46 -16.66
N ASP A 150 9.92 -0.45 -16.45
CA ASP A 150 9.22 0.59 -15.69
C ASP A 150 9.63 0.58 -14.21
N PHE A 151 9.95 -0.60 -13.66
CA PHE A 151 10.51 -0.75 -12.31
C PHE A 151 11.94 -0.21 -12.21
N ILE A 152 12.71 -0.27 -13.29
CA ILE A 152 14.12 0.19 -13.33
C ILE A 152 14.19 1.67 -13.61
N THR A 153 13.43 2.17 -14.60
CA THR A 153 13.51 3.55 -15.10
C THR A 153 12.51 4.50 -14.42
N GLY A 154 11.52 3.96 -13.73
CA GLY A 154 10.40 4.74 -13.18
C GLY A 154 9.38 5.18 -14.23
N GLU A 155 9.47 4.69 -15.48
CA GLU A 155 8.47 4.93 -16.50
C GLU A 155 7.21 4.12 -16.24
N PHE A 156 6.07 4.78 -16.34
CA PHE A 156 4.77 4.21 -16.00
C PHE A 156 4.02 3.70 -17.25
N VAL A 157 3.40 2.53 -17.11
CA VAL A 157 2.36 2.06 -18.04
C VAL A 157 1.01 2.50 -17.48
N PRO A 158 0.12 3.10 -18.28
CA PRO A 158 -1.20 3.50 -17.83
C PRO A 158 -1.93 2.39 -17.07
N LYS A 159 -2.69 2.78 -16.06
CA LYS A 159 -3.54 1.92 -15.24
C LYS A 159 -4.47 1.11 -16.14
N LEU A 160 -4.34 -0.19 -16.09
CA LEU A 160 -5.21 -1.11 -16.79
C LEU A 160 -6.07 -1.79 -15.73
N GLY A 161 -7.35 -1.45 -15.68
CA GLY A 161 -8.30 -2.05 -14.74
C GLY A 161 -8.37 -3.58 -14.87
N TYR A 162 -8.91 -4.24 -13.87
CA TYR A 162 -9.02 -5.72 -13.81
C TYR A 162 -9.60 -6.36 -15.06
N ASN A 163 -10.52 -5.68 -15.74
CA ASN A 163 -11.13 -6.17 -16.98
C ASN A 163 -10.13 -6.40 -18.13
N ASN A 164 -8.93 -5.81 -18.01
CA ASN A 164 -7.87 -5.95 -19.01
C ASN A 164 -6.78 -6.95 -18.58
N TYR A 165 -6.85 -7.50 -17.36
CA TYR A 165 -5.85 -8.45 -16.86
C TYR A 165 -5.71 -9.69 -17.74
N GLU A 166 -6.82 -10.24 -18.23
CA GLU A 166 -6.79 -11.41 -19.11
C GLU A 166 -6.17 -11.09 -20.47
N ILE A 167 -6.47 -9.92 -21.03
CA ILE A 167 -5.87 -9.46 -22.29
C ILE A 167 -4.35 -9.31 -22.13
N ILE A 168 -3.93 -8.78 -21.01
CA ILE A 168 -2.51 -8.56 -20.72
C ILE A 168 -1.82 -9.89 -20.45
N ARG A 169 -2.41 -10.78 -19.64
CA ARG A 169 -1.90 -12.12 -19.38
C ARG A 169 -1.71 -12.90 -20.70
N ASP A 170 -2.67 -12.80 -21.60
CA ASP A 170 -2.63 -13.48 -22.91
C ASP A 170 -1.58 -12.85 -23.85
N ALA A 171 -1.37 -11.53 -23.77
CA ALA A 171 -0.26 -10.86 -24.47
C ALA A 171 1.10 -11.32 -23.96
N PHE A 172 1.26 -11.49 -22.63
CA PHE A 172 2.51 -12.00 -22.03
C PHE A 172 2.74 -13.50 -22.26
N SER A 173 1.70 -14.30 -22.41
CA SER A 173 1.81 -15.73 -22.74
C SER A 173 2.29 -15.97 -24.17
N LYS A 174 2.04 -15.01 -25.06
CA LYS A 174 2.54 -15.03 -26.44
C LYS A 174 3.92 -14.36 -26.47
N LYS A 175 4.97 -15.06 -26.18
CA LYS A 175 6.43 -14.77 -26.29
C LYS A 175 6.91 -13.43 -26.91
N GLU A 176 6.06 -12.60 -27.47
CA GLU A 176 6.36 -11.36 -28.18
C GLU A 176 6.42 -10.11 -27.29
N ALA A 177 6.03 -10.23 -26.02
CA ALA A 177 5.95 -9.11 -25.10
C ALA A 177 7.22 -8.85 -24.28
N TRP A 178 8.31 -9.58 -24.53
CA TRP A 178 9.56 -9.52 -23.75
C TRP A 178 10.72 -8.80 -24.45
N LEU A 179 10.46 -8.24 -25.62
CA LEU A 179 11.46 -7.46 -26.39
C LEU A 179 11.21 -5.94 -26.27
#